data_9f060e01dcac3a807cdb0e9f3091dc34
#
_entry.id   9f060e01dcac3a807cdb0e9f3091dc34
#
_cell.length_a   1.000
_cell.length_b   1.000
_cell.length_c   1.000
_cell.angle_alpha   90.00
_cell.angle_beta   90.00
_cell.angle_gamma   90.00
#
_symmetry.space_group_name_H-M   'P 1'
#
loop_
_entity.id
_entity.type
_entity.pdbx_description
1 polymer ?
#
loop_
_entity_poly.entity_id
_entity_poly.type
_entity_poly.pdbx_seq_one_letter_code
_entity_poly.pdbx_strand_id
1 'polypeptide(L)'
;MAEVLQLNFSADGPSIVSETALRTWWSLYILDRWCSSGLGIPRHLDNPHCPDSSPLPIDETSFKCLRPSSSNQNSSRTPGVFAHMVTLIQHFGHIQGVNRAMAKGDMVPKVKCDAIKLIGQKLESWRTDLPENMQMTIQNIYCHQQSDLGGHFIALHLVFHHLSALVYFNSLETKEPTYMGQEDHIALCKSHASSFSSLLHISRQMSGCQQNYPTVGHMTTVASAVLLHTLLLGEPEDIPKARQELNTNFEALIELRQYWPATEAMVRPKF
;
A
#
# COMPACT_ATOMS: atom_id res chain seq x y z
N MET A 1 14.34 13.70 12.54
CA MET A 1 13.45 13.31 13.67
C MET A 1 13.87 11.96 14.29
N ALA A 2 14.13 10.89 13.53
CA ALA A 2 14.61 9.63 14.08
C ALA A 2 15.97 9.75 14.79
N GLU A 3 16.91 10.54 14.27
CA GLU A 3 18.19 10.87 14.94
C GLU A 3 17.97 11.69 16.22
N VAL A 4 16.96 12.59 16.23
CA VAL A 4 16.61 13.41 17.40
C VAL A 4 15.98 12.55 18.50
N LEU A 5 15.25 11.47 18.13
CA LEU A 5 14.64 10.54 19.08
C LEU A 5 15.61 9.47 19.58
N GLN A 6 16.87 9.44 19.08
CA GLN A 6 17.90 8.46 19.44
C GLN A 6 17.35 7.02 19.49
N LEU A 7 16.59 6.63 18.45
CA LEU A 7 16.01 5.30 18.34
C LEU A 7 17.11 4.28 18.07
N ASN A 8 17.83 3.91 19.13
CA ASN A 8 18.86 2.87 19.07
C ASN A 8 18.19 1.51 19.15
N PHE A 9 18.38 0.71 18.11
CA PHE A 9 17.94 -0.67 18.10
C PHE A 9 19.01 -1.51 18.82
N SER A 10 18.76 -1.89 20.08
CA SER A 10 19.67 -2.78 20.80
C SER A 10 19.59 -4.20 20.23
N ALA A 11 20.75 -4.88 20.21
CA ALA A 11 20.83 -6.27 19.78
C ALA A 11 20.21 -7.24 20.82
N ASP A 12 19.84 -6.75 21.99
CA ASP A 12 19.13 -7.50 23.02
C ASP A 12 17.73 -7.85 22.55
N GLY A 13 17.20 -9.00 22.95
CA GLY A 13 15.92 -9.53 22.49
C GLY A 13 14.75 -8.54 22.63
N PRO A 14 13.57 -8.84 22.06
CA PRO A 14 12.46 -7.91 22.01
C PRO A 14 11.98 -7.55 23.42
N SER A 15 12.16 -6.28 23.79
CA SER A 15 11.56 -5.65 24.97
C SER A 15 10.45 -4.71 24.54
N ILE A 16 9.54 -4.34 25.44
CA ILE A 16 8.47 -3.39 25.11
C ILE A 16 9.04 -2.03 24.64
N VAL A 17 10.15 -1.59 25.20
CA VAL A 17 10.80 -0.32 24.85
C VAL A 17 11.44 -0.42 23.46
N SER A 18 12.24 -1.45 23.20
CA SER A 18 12.91 -1.64 21.90
C SER A 18 11.90 -1.86 20.77
N GLU A 19 10.84 -2.63 21.04
CA GLU A 19 9.80 -2.90 20.05
C GLU A 19 8.94 -1.66 19.77
N THR A 20 8.63 -0.85 20.79
CA THR A 20 7.92 0.42 20.60
C THR A 20 8.77 1.40 19.80
N ALA A 21 10.05 1.52 20.08
CA ALA A 21 10.99 2.35 19.31
C ALA A 21 11.05 1.91 17.85
N LEU A 22 11.15 0.60 17.61
CA LEU A 22 11.17 0.01 16.26
C LEU A 22 9.88 0.29 15.49
N ARG A 23 8.72 0.09 16.10
CA ARG A 23 7.40 0.40 15.50
C ARG A 23 7.24 1.88 15.21
N THR A 24 7.71 2.75 16.10
CA THR A 24 7.73 4.21 15.89
C THR A 24 8.59 4.58 14.69
N TRP A 25 9.78 4.02 14.59
CA TRP A 25 10.67 4.23 13.43
C TRP A 25 9.99 3.83 12.12
N TRP A 26 9.47 2.61 12.04
CA TRP A 26 8.81 2.13 10.83
C TRP A 26 7.53 2.90 10.49
N SER A 27 6.79 3.38 11.50
CA SER A 27 5.64 4.25 11.28
C SER A 27 6.04 5.60 10.66
N LEU A 28 7.14 6.21 11.13
CA LEU A 28 7.70 7.43 10.54
C LEU A 28 8.20 7.19 9.10
N TYR A 29 8.84 6.05 8.85
CA TYR A 29 9.28 5.65 7.52
C TYR A 29 8.09 5.52 6.54
N ILE A 30 7.02 4.85 6.94
CA ILE A 30 5.80 4.71 6.15
C ILE A 30 5.18 6.09 5.88
N LEU A 31 5.07 6.93 6.91
CA LEU A 31 4.50 8.28 6.79
C LEU A 31 5.31 9.14 5.82
N ASP A 32 6.65 9.12 5.91
CA ASP A 32 7.53 9.86 5.00
C ASP A 32 7.30 9.48 3.53
N ARG A 33 7.10 8.18 3.23
CA ARG A 33 6.78 7.70 1.87
C ARG A 33 5.43 8.24 1.37
N TRP A 34 4.41 8.19 2.20
CA TRP A 34 3.07 8.68 1.86
C TRP A 34 3.06 10.21 1.69
N CYS A 35 3.68 10.96 2.59
CA CYS A 35 3.78 12.41 2.49
C CYS A 35 4.55 12.84 1.23
N SER A 36 5.67 12.19 0.94
CA SER A 36 6.44 12.44 -0.28
C SER A 36 5.63 12.19 -1.55
N SER A 37 4.78 11.16 -1.55
CA SER A 37 3.91 10.85 -2.69
C SER A 37 2.79 11.87 -2.85
N GLY A 38 2.04 12.11 -1.77
CA GLY A 38 0.83 12.93 -1.81
C GLY A 38 1.09 14.42 -1.95
N LEU A 39 2.20 14.92 -1.41
CA LEU A 39 2.54 16.35 -1.40
C LEU A 39 3.63 16.73 -2.41
N GLY A 40 4.24 15.75 -3.10
CA GLY A 40 5.33 16.00 -4.04
C GLY A 40 6.62 16.50 -3.39
N ILE A 41 6.77 16.36 -2.05
CA ILE A 41 7.96 16.78 -1.32
C ILE A 41 9.06 15.71 -1.38
N PRO A 42 10.34 16.09 -1.22
CA PRO A 42 11.43 15.13 -1.10
C PRO A 42 11.24 14.21 0.11
N ARG A 43 11.67 12.96 -0.01
CA ARG A 43 11.76 12.05 1.11
C ARG A 43 12.87 12.51 2.07
N HIS A 44 12.63 12.42 3.37
CA HIS A 44 13.58 12.81 4.41
C HIS A 44 14.28 11.60 5.04
N LEU A 45 13.62 10.43 5.00
CA LEU A 45 14.17 9.17 5.50
C LEU A 45 14.67 8.30 4.34
N ASP A 46 15.42 8.91 3.40
CA ASP A 46 16.12 8.16 2.35
C ASP A 46 17.32 7.41 2.92
N ASN A 47 17.42 6.22 2.48
CA ASN A 47 18.21 5.13 3.00
C ASN A 47 19.73 5.26 2.78
N PRO A 48 20.51 5.92 3.67
CA PRO A 48 21.76 5.29 4.10
C PRO A 48 21.73 4.79 5.55
N HIS A 49 20.68 5.12 6.32
CA HIS A 49 20.63 4.82 7.75
C HIS A 49 19.56 3.80 8.13
N CYS A 50 18.74 3.32 7.18
CA CYS A 50 17.95 2.12 7.37
C CYS A 50 18.72 0.97 6.70
N PRO A 51 19.53 0.21 7.41
CA PRO A 51 20.14 -0.97 6.83
C PRO A 51 19.00 -1.88 6.32
N ASP A 52 19.19 -2.54 5.17
CA ASP A 52 18.37 -3.68 4.78
C ASP A 52 18.33 -4.76 5.88
N SER A 53 19.15 -4.56 6.92
CA SER A 53 19.30 -5.37 8.14
C SER A 53 18.53 -4.84 9.35
N SER A 54 17.76 -3.73 9.27
CA SER A 54 16.94 -3.30 10.42
C SER A 54 15.91 -4.37 10.75
N PRO A 55 15.80 -4.77 12.02
CA PRO A 55 14.84 -5.82 12.39
C PRO A 55 13.42 -5.36 12.06
N LEU A 56 12.59 -6.33 11.61
CA LEU A 56 11.17 -6.10 11.46
C LEU A 56 10.46 -6.20 12.80
N PRO A 57 9.33 -5.48 13.00
CA PRO A 57 8.49 -5.62 14.18
C PRO A 57 8.01 -7.07 14.35
N ILE A 58 7.88 -7.52 15.60
CA ILE A 58 7.23 -8.79 15.93
C ILE A 58 5.72 -8.68 15.64
N ASP A 59 5.03 -9.83 15.59
CA ASP A 59 3.58 -9.85 15.42
C ASP A 59 2.84 -9.10 16.55
N GLU A 60 1.64 -8.65 16.25
CA GLU A 60 0.84 -7.80 17.12
C GLU A 60 0.41 -8.50 18.42
N THR A 61 0.20 -9.81 18.37
CA THR A 61 -0.18 -10.61 19.53
C THR A 61 1.00 -10.74 20.49
N SER A 62 2.17 -11.09 19.97
CA SER A 62 3.41 -11.14 20.75
C SER A 62 3.74 -9.77 21.35
N PHE A 63 3.56 -8.67 20.60
CA PHE A 63 3.76 -7.32 21.11
C PHE A 63 2.82 -7.00 22.28
N LYS A 64 1.53 -7.33 22.18
CA LYS A 64 0.54 -7.14 23.29
C LYS A 64 0.92 -7.93 24.55
N CYS A 65 1.64 -9.04 24.40
CA CYS A 65 2.06 -9.90 25.52
C CYS A 65 3.39 -9.49 26.16
N LEU A 66 4.15 -8.54 25.60
CA LEU A 66 5.41 -8.08 26.17
C LEU A 66 5.18 -7.43 27.56
N ARG A 67 6.03 -7.81 28.51
CA ARG A 67 6.04 -7.22 29.87
C ARG A 67 7.31 -6.38 30.06
N PRO A 68 7.28 -5.30 30.87
CA PRO A 68 8.44 -4.43 31.09
C PRO A 68 9.65 -5.16 31.70
N SER A 69 9.43 -6.26 32.40
CA SER A 69 10.46 -7.01 33.17
C SER A 69 10.86 -8.35 32.51
N SER A 70 10.31 -8.71 31.36
CA SER A 70 10.64 -9.97 30.70
C SER A 70 11.62 -9.75 29.55
N SER A 71 12.92 -9.97 29.80
CA SER A 71 13.90 -10.22 28.75
C SER A 71 13.73 -11.66 28.23
N ASN A 72 12.70 -11.90 27.42
CA ASN A 72 12.54 -13.18 26.72
C ASN A 72 13.55 -13.23 25.59
N GLN A 73 14.76 -13.69 25.87
CA GLN A 73 15.86 -13.83 24.92
C GLN A 73 15.63 -14.87 23.80
N ASN A 74 14.54 -15.67 23.85
CA ASN A 74 14.28 -16.78 22.94
C ASN A 74 12.99 -16.69 22.14
N SER A 75 12.28 -15.55 22.10
CA SER A 75 11.11 -15.45 21.25
C SER A 75 11.56 -15.21 19.79
N SER A 76 11.27 -16.18 18.93
CA SER A 76 11.38 -16.01 17.47
C SER A 76 10.63 -14.75 17.04
N ARG A 77 11.28 -13.86 16.28
CA ARG A 77 10.65 -12.68 15.71
C ARG A 77 9.76 -13.10 14.53
N THR A 78 8.54 -13.50 14.82
CA THR A 78 7.55 -13.81 13.78
C THR A 78 6.96 -12.51 13.25
N PRO A 79 7.03 -12.24 11.94
CA PRO A 79 6.47 -11.02 11.38
C PRO A 79 4.94 -11.08 11.37
N GLY A 80 4.30 -10.00 11.84
CA GLY A 80 2.85 -9.79 11.78
C GLY A 80 2.41 -8.88 10.62
N VAL A 81 1.17 -8.42 10.65
CA VAL A 81 0.57 -7.55 9.63
C VAL A 81 1.41 -6.28 9.43
N PHE A 82 1.87 -5.66 10.52
CA PHE A 82 2.66 -4.43 10.43
C PHE A 82 4.04 -4.67 9.80
N ALA A 83 4.70 -5.79 10.12
CA ALA A 83 5.97 -6.16 9.49
C ALA A 83 5.82 -6.38 7.98
N HIS A 84 4.76 -7.05 7.54
CA HIS A 84 4.46 -7.21 6.11
C HIS A 84 4.10 -5.89 5.44
N MET A 85 3.43 -4.97 6.14
CA MET A 85 3.22 -3.60 5.63
C MET A 85 4.55 -2.87 5.41
N VAL A 86 5.50 -2.99 6.34
CA VAL A 86 6.83 -2.40 6.21
C VAL A 86 7.54 -2.93 4.95
N THR A 87 7.60 -4.25 4.78
CA THR A 87 8.26 -4.85 3.60
C THR A 87 7.60 -4.46 2.29
N LEU A 88 6.28 -4.31 2.26
CA LEU A 88 5.56 -3.84 1.08
C LEU A 88 5.90 -2.38 0.76
N ILE A 89 5.89 -1.50 1.75
CA ILE A 89 6.17 -0.06 1.57
C ILE A 89 7.62 0.21 1.13
N GLN A 90 8.57 -0.68 1.40
CA GLN A 90 9.93 -0.57 0.88
C GLN A 90 9.99 -0.52 -0.65
N HIS A 91 9.03 -1.14 -1.35
CA HIS A 91 8.93 -1.05 -2.81
C HIS A 91 8.41 0.31 -3.30
N PHE A 92 7.69 1.06 -2.45
CA PHE A 92 7.03 2.31 -2.85
C PHE A 92 8.01 3.36 -3.38
N GLY A 93 9.17 3.49 -2.77
CA GLY A 93 10.20 4.44 -3.21
C GLY A 93 10.69 4.19 -4.63
N HIS A 94 10.87 2.92 -5.02
CA HIS A 94 11.28 2.53 -6.37
C HIS A 94 10.18 2.83 -7.39
N ILE A 95 8.92 2.53 -7.06
CA ILE A 95 7.76 2.82 -7.92
C ILE A 95 7.67 4.32 -8.21
N GLN A 96 7.77 5.15 -7.16
CA GLN A 96 7.74 6.61 -7.32
C GLN A 96 8.90 7.12 -8.17
N GLY A 97 10.11 6.58 -7.98
CA GLY A 97 11.29 6.96 -8.76
C GLY A 97 11.10 6.70 -10.26
N VAL A 98 10.60 5.51 -10.60
CA VAL A 98 10.31 5.13 -11.98
C VAL A 98 9.17 5.99 -12.56
N ASN A 99 8.08 6.19 -11.83
CA ASN A 99 6.96 7.02 -12.31
C ASN A 99 7.38 8.49 -12.53
N ARG A 100 8.22 9.06 -11.67
CA ARG A 100 8.76 10.41 -11.88
C ARG A 100 9.66 10.51 -13.10
N ALA A 101 10.52 9.50 -13.33
CA ALA A 101 11.39 9.45 -14.51
C ALA A 101 10.58 9.32 -15.80
N MET A 102 9.50 8.51 -15.78
CA MET A 102 8.57 8.40 -16.91
C MET A 102 7.86 9.73 -17.20
N ALA A 103 7.34 10.38 -16.16
CA ALA A 103 6.61 11.65 -16.30
C ALA A 103 7.50 12.79 -16.84
N LYS A 104 8.82 12.73 -16.59
CA LYS A 104 9.79 13.68 -17.16
C LYS A 104 10.17 13.37 -18.61
N GLY A 105 9.78 12.20 -19.15
CA GLY A 105 10.20 11.75 -20.47
C GLY A 105 11.66 11.27 -20.54
N ASP A 106 12.32 11.05 -19.41
CA ASP A 106 13.74 10.69 -19.32
C ASP A 106 14.02 9.21 -19.66
N MET A 107 12.97 8.41 -19.92
CA MET A 107 13.11 6.96 -20.12
C MET A 107 12.77 6.53 -21.55
N VAL A 108 13.69 5.81 -22.20
CA VAL A 108 13.42 5.16 -23.48
C VAL A 108 12.43 3.97 -23.29
N PRO A 109 11.61 3.64 -24.32
CA PRO A 109 10.54 2.63 -24.19
C PRO A 109 10.98 1.28 -23.64
N LYS A 110 12.15 0.79 -24.05
CA LYS A 110 12.71 -0.49 -23.57
C LYS A 110 13.02 -0.44 -22.07
N VAL A 111 13.69 0.61 -21.59
CA VAL A 111 14.03 0.78 -20.18
C VAL A 111 12.77 0.94 -19.33
N LYS A 112 11.74 1.64 -19.85
CA LYS A 112 10.42 1.75 -19.23
C LYS A 112 9.80 0.36 -19.03
N CYS A 113 9.75 -0.45 -20.10
CA CYS A 113 9.18 -1.79 -20.05
C CYS A 113 9.92 -2.70 -19.04
N ASP A 114 11.26 -2.71 -19.08
CA ASP A 114 12.09 -3.53 -18.20
C ASP A 114 11.91 -3.12 -16.72
N ALA A 115 11.83 -1.82 -16.43
CA ALA A 115 11.61 -1.30 -15.08
C ALA A 115 10.22 -1.68 -14.54
N ILE A 116 9.16 -1.50 -15.33
CA ILE A 116 7.79 -1.90 -14.97
C ILE A 116 7.74 -3.39 -14.66
N LYS A 117 8.31 -4.22 -15.56
CA LYS A 117 8.33 -5.67 -15.42
C LYS A 117 9.07 -6.11 -14.16
N LEU A 118 10.25 -5.53 -13.89
CA LEU A 118 11.04 -5.86 -12.70
C LEU A 118 10.29 -5.53 -11.40
N ILE A 119 9.67 -4.34 -11.32
CA ILE A 119 8.94 -3.92 -10.12
C ILE A 119 7.67 -4.77 -9.96
N GLY A 120 6.94 -5.01 -11.05
CA GLY A 120 5.76 -5.89 -11.03
C GLY A 120 6.09 -7.29 -10.52
N GLN A 121 7.20 -7.88 -10.99
CA GLN A 121 7.68 -9.18 -10.52
C GLN A 121 8.02 -9.17 -9.02
N LYS A 122 8.66 -8.11 -8.52
CA LYS A 122 8.99 -7.98 -7.09
C LYS A 122 7.72 -7.91 -6.22
N LEU A 123 6.70 -7.16 -6.64
CA LEU A 123 5.44 -7.09 -5.91
C LEU A 123 4.70 -8.43 -5.93
N GLU A 124 4.71 -9.12 -7.07
CA GLU A 124 4.08 -10.43 -7.18
C GLU A 124 4.83 -11.50 -6.35
N SER A 125 6.17 -11.48 -6.34
CA SER A 125 6.95 -12.34 -5.42
C SER A 125 6.61 -12.03 -3.97
N TRP A 126 6.55 -10.75 -3.58
CA TRP A 126 6.15 -10.36 -2.23
C TRP A 126 4.77 -10.95 -1.86
N ARG A 127 3.80 -10.88 -2.76
CA ARG A 127 2.46 -11.43 -2.53
C ARG A 127 2.46 -12.96 -2.38
N THR A 128 3.20 -13.66 -3.24
CA THR A 128 3.28 -15.13 -3.23
C THR A 128 4.05 -15.66 -2.03
N ASP A 129 5.02 -14.90 -1.54
CA ASP A 129 5.87 -15.25 -0.40
C ASP A 129 5.19 -14.96 0.96
N LEU A 130 4.01 -14.31 0.96
CA LEU A 130 3.25 -14.12 2.20
C LEU A 130 2.87 -15.48 2.82
N PRO A 131 2.99 -15.62 4.16
CA PRO A 131 2.50 -16.79 4.88
C PRO A 131 1.02 -17.06 4.59
N GLU A 132 0.58 -18.31 4.72
CA GLU A 132 -0.81 -18.70 4.43
C GLU A 132 -1.84 -17.86 5.19
N ASN A 133 -1.59 -17.55 6.46
CA ASN A 133 -2.46 -16.72 7.29
C ASN A 133 -2.43 -15.23 6.90
N MET A 134 -1.50 -14.81 6.04
CA MET A 134 -1.41 -13.43 5.50
C MET A 134 -1.90 -13.36 4.04
N GLN A 135 -2.26 -14.47 3.40
CA GLN A 135 -2.87 -14.47 2.06
C GLN A 135 -4.28 -13.89 2.11
N MET A 136 -4.65 -13.13 1.05
CA MET A 136 -5.97 -12.51 0.96
C MET A 136 -7.07 -13.56 0.69
N THR A 137 -7.72 -14.01 1.75
CA THR A 137 -8.88 -14.90 1.73
C THR A 137 -9.96 -14.40 2.68
N ILE A 138 -11.21 -14.74 2.40
CA ILE A 138 -12.33 -14.42 3.30
C ILE A 138 -12.10 -15.01 4.69
N GLN A 139 -11.57 -16.23 4.77
CA GLN A 139 -11.27 -16.90 6.05
C GLN A 139 -10.25 -16.09 6.86
N ASN A 140 -9.17 -15.60 6.21
CA ASN A 140 -8.16 -14.80 6.89
C ASN A 140 -8.70 -13.44 7.33
N ILE A 141 -9.59 -12.80 6.56
CA ILE A 141 -10.29 -11.59 7.01
C ILE A 141 -11.01 -11.85 8.34
N TYR A 142 -11.79 -12.93 8.44
CA TYR A 142 -12.49 -13.28 9.68
C TYR A 142 -11.53 -13.58 10.83
N CYS A 143 -10.45 -14.33 10.58
CA CYS A 143 -9.45 -14.63 11.62
C CYS A 143 -8.79 -13.34 12.17
N HIS A 144 -8.40 -12.43 11.28
CA HIS A 144 -7.81 -11.15 11.69
C HIS A 144 -8.84 -10.22 12.35
N GLN A 145 -10.10 -10.24 11.90
CA GLN A 145 -11.18 -9.50 12.52
C GLN A 145 -11.38 -9.92 14.00
N GLN A 146 -11.37 -11.22 14.29
CA GLN A 146 -11.48 -11.75 15.66
C GLN A 146 -10.32 -11.34 16.57
N SER A 147 -9.18 -10.99 16.00
CA SER A 147 -7.99 -10.51 16.70
C SER A 147 -7.86 -8.98 16.74
N ASP A 148 -8.91 -8.23 16.36
CA ASP A 148 -8.91 -6.77 16.20
C ASP A 148 -7.89 -6.25 15.19
N LEU A 149 -7.50 -7.08 14.22
CA LEU A 149 -6.54 -6.75 13.16
C LEU A 149 -7.19 -6.68 11.77
N GLY A 150 -8.51 -6.88 11.66
CA GLY A 150 -9.21 -6.94 10.38
C GLY A 150 -8.98 -5.72 9.50
N GLY A 151 -9.06 -4.50 10.07
CA GLY A 151 -8.77 -3.27 9.36
C GLY A 151 -7.32 -3.18 8.87
N HIS A 152 -6.35 -3.58 9.69
CA HIS A 152 -4.92 -3.58 9.32
C HIS A 152 -4.61 -4.60 8.23
N PHE A 153 -5.21 -5.79 8.33
CA PHE A 153 -5.06 -6.85 7.34
C PHE A 153 -5.61 -6.41 5.98
N ILE A 154 -6.81 -5.83 5.93
CA ILE A 154 -7.37 -5.30 4.68
C ILE A 154 -6.53 -4.14 4.15
N ALA A 155 -6.05 -3.23 5.03
CA ALA A 155 -5.17 -2.13 4.63
C ALA A 155 -3.89 -2.62 3.92
N LEU A 156 -3.28 -3.72 4.41
CA LEU A 156 -2.12 -4.33 3.77
C LEU A 156 -2.39 -4.68 2.30
N HIS A 157 -3.52 -5.33 2.03
CA HIS A 157 -3.89 -5.75 0.67
C HIS A 157 -4.38 -4.59 -0.21
N LEU A 158 -5.04 -3.58 0.37
CA LEU A 158 -5.36 -2.34 -0.35
C LEU A 158 -4.09 -1.63 -0.82
N VAL A 159 -3.08 -1.52 0.05
CA VAL A 159 -1.78 -0.95 -0.32
C VAL A 159 -1.10 -1.77 -1.42
N PHE A 160 -1.12 -3.10 -1.33
CA PHE A 160 -0.59 -3.97 -2.39
C PHE A 160 -1.24 -3.68 -3.75
N HIS A 161 -2.57 -3.64 -3.82
CA HIS A 161 -3.28 -3.36 -5.07
C HIS A 161 -3.04 -1.93 -5.56
N HIS A 162 -2.95 -0.95 -4.66
CA HIS A 162 -2.61 0.42 -5.01
C HIS A 162 -1.20 0.53 -5.61
N LEU A 163 -0.19 -0.05 -4.96
CA LEU A 163 1.19 -0.02 -5.46
C LEU A 163 1.31 -0.73 -6.81
N SER A 164 0.63 -1.86 -6.97
CA SER A 164 0.59 -2.59 -8.24
C SER A 164 -0.09 -1.79 -9.35
N ALA A 165 -1.21 -1.12 -9.04
CA ALA A 165 -1.85 -0.22 -10.01
C ALA A 165 -0.91 0.94 -10.41
N LEU A 166 -0.17 1.53 -9.46
CA LEU A 166 0.80 2.60 -9.73
C LEU A 166 1.94 2.16 -10.64
N VAL A 167 2.39 0.90 -10.55
CA VAL A 167 3.44 0.35 -11.45
C VAL A 167 3.00 0.43 -12.90
N TYR A 168 1.73 0.09 -13.16
CA TYR A 168 1.18 -0.01 -14.52
C TYR A 168 0.44 1.26 -14.97
N PHE A 169 0.27 2.27 -14.11
CA PHE A 169 -0.57 3.45 -14.36
C PHE A 169 -0.18 4.21 -15.63
N ASN A 170 1.12 4.43 -15.83
CA ASN A 170 1.63 5.12 -17.02
C ASN A 170 1.41 4.35 -18.34
N SER A 171 0.97 3.11 -18.30
CA SER A 171 0.61 2.34 -19.50
C SER A 171 -0.74 2.76 -20.08
N LEU A 172 -1.55 3.49 -19.29
CA LEU A 172 -2.87 4.00 -19.70
C LEU A 172 -2.81 5.25 -20.58
N GLU A 173 -1.67 5.96 -20.62
CA GLU A 173 -1.57 7.30 -21.24
C GLU A 173 -1.68 7.32 -22.76
N THR A 174 -1.47 6.20 -23.45
CA THR A 174 -1.42 6.14 -24.92
C THR A 174 -2.50 5.22 -25.48
N LYS A 175 -3.19 5.70 -26.54
CA LYS A 175 -4.17 4.89 -27.27
C LYS A 175 -3.52 3.79 -28.11
N GLU A 176 -2.29 4.02 -28.58
CA GLU A 176 -1.51 3.04 -29.34
C GLU A 176 -0.37 2.49 -28.48
N PRO A 177 -0.15 1.17 -28.48
CA PRO A 177 0.94 0.56 -27.72
C PRO A 177 2.29 1.13 -28.17
N THR A 178 3.04 1.69 -27.22
CA THR A 178 4.39 2.24 -27.45
C THR A 178 5.50 1.21 -27.26
N TYR A 179 5.18 0.07 -26.65
CA TYR A 179 6.09 -1.05 -26.43
C TYR A 179 5.32 -2.38 -26.35
N MET A 180 6.03 -3.49 -26.66
CA MET A 180 5.45 -4.84 -26.60
C MET A 180 5.02 -5.19 -25.17
N GLY A 181 3.78 -5.72 -24.99
CA GLY A 181 3.21 -6.10 -23.70
C GLY A 181 2.54 -4.95 -22.93
N GLN A 182 2.37 -3.77 -23.54
CA GLN A 182 1.65 -2.65 -22.91
C GLN A 182 0.19 -3.01 -22.65
N GLU A 183 -0.46 -3.78 -23.49
CA GLU A 183 -1.84 -4.24 -23.29
C GLU A 183 -1.97 -5.09 -22.04
N ASP A 184 -1.02 -5.98 -21.78
CA ASP A 184 -0.97 -6.77 -20.55
C ASP A 184 -0.84 -5.87 -19.31
N HIS A 185 -0.02 -4.82 -19.39
CA HIS A 185 0.15 -3.85 -18.31
C HIS A 185 -1.12 -3.03 -18.08
N ILE A 186 -1.86 -2.66 -19.12
CA ILE A 186 -3.17 -2.01 -19.02
C ILE A 186 -4.16 -2.94 -18.32
N ALA A 187 -4.21 -4.20 -18.72
CA ALA A 187 -5.09 -5.20 -18.12
C ALA A 187 -4.75 -5.40 -16.63
N LEU A 188 -3.47 -5.49 -16.27
CA LEU A 188 -3.01 -5.59 -14.88
C LEU A 188 -3.39 -4.34 -14.07
N CYS A 189 -3.21 -3.13 -14.63
CA CYS A 189 -3.62 -1.89 -13.97
C CYS A 189 -5.11 -1.89 -13.62
N LYS A 190 -5.96 -2.22 -14.61
CA LYS A 190 -7.42 -2.32 -14.44
C LYS A 190 -7.80 -3.40 -13.41
N SER A 191 -7.15 -4.57 -13.46
CA SER A 191 -7.38 -5.68 -12.53
C SER A 191 -7.07 -5.28 -11.08
N HIS A 192 -5.94 -4.60 -10.85
CA HIS A 192 -5.59 -4.14 -9.51
C HIS A 192 -6.52 -3.03 -8.99
N ALA A 193 -6.95 -2.10 -9.85
CA ALA A 193 -7.92 -1.08 -9.47
C ALA A 193 -9.28 -1.69 -9.10
N SER A 194 -9.75 -2.68 -9.87
CA SER A 194 -10.97 -3.43 -9.60
C SER A 194 -10.86 -4.22 -8.28
N SER A 195 -9.74 -4.93 -8.06
CA SER A 195 -9.49 -5.65 -6.80
C SER A 195 -9.45 -4.71 -5.59
N PHE A 196 -8.83 -3.54 -5.73
CA PHE A 196 -8.83 -2.50 -4.71
C PHE A 196 -10.26 -2.08 -4.34
N SER A 197 -11.09 -1.76 -5.34
CA SER A 197 -12.48 -1.32 -5.13
C SER A 197 -13.35 -2.40 -4.51
N SER A 198 -13.18 -3.65 -4.94
CA SER A 198 -13.88 -4.81 -4.37
C SER A 198 -13.50 -5.02 -2.90
N LEU A 199 -12.22 -4.91 -2.56
CA LEU A 199 -11.72 -5.07 -1.19
C LEU A 199 -12.17 -3.90 -0.30
N LEU A 200 -12.18 -2.68 -0.84
CA LEU A 200 -12.71 -1.51 -0.14
C LEU A 200 -14.21 -1.68 0.16
N HIS A 201 -14.98 -2.25 -0.77
CA HIS A 201 -16.39 -2.59 -0.55
C HIS A 201 -16.56 -3.61 0.59
N ILE A 202 -15.80 -4.70 0.57
CA ILE A 202 -15.81 -5.71 1.63
C ILE A 202 -15.49 -5.07 2.99
N SER A 203 -14.48 -4.23 3.05
CA SER A 203 -14.05 -3.56 4.29
C SER A 203 -15.16 -2.72 4.93
N ARG A 204 -15.99 -2.08 4.11
CA ARG A 204 -17.12 -1.24 4.58
C ARG A 204 -18.27 -2.07 5.14
N GLN A 205 -18.45 -3.29 4.67
CA GLN A 205 -19.52 -4.19 5.12
C GLN A 205 -19.17 -4.97 6.40
N MET A 206 -17.89 -5.07 6.73
CA MET A 206 -17.43 -5.87 7.87
C MET A 206 -17.07 -4.99 9.06
N SER A 207 -17.72 -5.22 10.21
CA SER A 207 -17.39 -4.51 11.46
C SER A 207 -15.93 -4.73 11.86
N GLY A 208 -15.22 -3.67 12.30
CA GLY A 208 -13.81 -3.75 12.67
C GLY A 208 -12.83 -3.86 11.48
N CYS A 209 -13.35 -3.77 10.25
CA CYS A 209 -12.55 -3.81 9.03
C CYS A 209 -12.52 -2.49 8.26
N GLN A 210 -13.21 -1.45 8.77
CA GLN A 210 -13.36 -0.15 8.11
C GLN A 210 -12.00 0.53 7.91
N GLN A 211 -11.87 1.20 6.78
CA GLN A 211 -10.65 1.88 6.36
C GLN A 211 -10.75 3.39 6.56
N ASN A 212 -10.41 3.86 7.76
CA ASN A 212 -10.56 5.27 8.14
C ASN A 212 -9.23 6.05 8.11
N TYR A 213 -8.21 5.56 7.39
CA TYR A 213 -6.92 6.23 7.24
C TYR A 213 -6.94 7.26 6.11
N PRO A 214 -6.30 8.43 6.27
CA PRO A 214 -6.31 9.47 5.22
C PRO A 214 -5.67 8.99 3.90
N THR A 215 -4.70 8.08 3.96
CA THR A 215 -4.05 7.51 2.77
C THR A 215 -5.00 6.71 1.89
N VAL A 216 -6.09 6.16 2.46
CA VAL A 216 -7.14 5.45 1.70
C VAL A 216 -7.81 6.39 0.69
N GLY A 217 -8.01 7.67 1.05
CA GLY A 217 -8.55 8.66 0.12
C GLY A 217 -7.70 8.81 -1.14
N HIS A 218 -6.38 8.93 -0.98
CA HIS A 218 -5.45 8.99 -2.11
C HIS A 218 -5.49 7.70 -2.95
N MET A 219 -5.42 6.54 -2.31
CA MET A 219 -5.47 5.25 -3.00
C MET A 219 -6.78 5.09 -3.79
N THR A 220 -7.91 5.45 -3.18
CA THR A 220 -9.24 5.40 -3.81
C THR A 220 -9.31 6.34 -5.02
N THR A 221 -8.70 7.53 -4.94
CA THR A 221 -8.65 8.48 -6.08
C THR A 221 -7.87 7.88 -7.25
N VAL A 222 -6.73 7.23 -7.01
CA VAL A 222 -5.95 6.56 -8.07
C VAL A 222 -6.74 5.40 -8.69
N ALA A 223 -7.35 4.55 -7.89
CA ALA A 223 -8.20 3.46 -8.39
C ALA A 223 -9.37 4.01 -9.21
N SER A 224 -10.01 5.09 -8.76
CA SER A 224 -11.10 5.76 -9.48
C SER A 224 -10.64 6.34 -10.82
N ALA A 225 -9.43 6.87 -10.92
CA ALA A 225 -8.87 7.35 -12.18
C ALA A 225 -8.73 6.21 -13.21
N VAL A 226 -8.28 5.02 -12.79
CA VAL A 226 -8.20 3.82 -13.65
C VAL A 226 -9.60 3.36 -14.10
N LEU A 227 -10.58 3.38 -13.19
CA LEU A 227 -11.97 3.02 -13.52
C LEU A 227 -12.60 4.03 -14.48
N LEU A 228 -12.34 5.33 -14.32
CA LEU A 228 -12.77 6.36 -15.26
C LEU A 228 -12.15 6.16 -16.65
N HIS A 229 -10.86 5.82 -16.71
CA HIS A 229 -10.23 5.45 -17.97
C HIS A 229 -10.97 4.27 -18.64
N THR A 230 -11.37 3.25 -17.85
CA THR A 230 -12.15 2.11 -18.36
C THR A 230 -13.53 2.54 -18.85
N LEU A 231 -14.22 3.46 -18.17
CA LEU A 231 -15.51 3.99 -18.62
C LEU A 231 -15.43 4.78 -19.92
N LEU A 232 -14.31 5.47 -20.16
CA LEU A 232 -14.14 6.34 -21.33
C LEU A 232 -13.57 5.61 -22.55
N LEU A 233 -12.71 4.63 -22.32
CA LEU A 233 -11.87 4.00 -23.35
C LEU A 233 -11.86 2.47 -23.28
N GLY A 234 -12.62 1.87 -22.38
CA GLY A 234 -12.70 0.41 -22.22
C GLY A 234 -13.73 -0.22 -23.15
N GLU A 235 -13.75 -1.54 -23.14
CA GLU A 235 -14.72 -2.32 -23.90
C GLU A 235 -16.14 -2.21 -23.26
N PRO A 236 -17.20 -2.27 -24.07
CA PRO A 236 -18.59 -2.16 -23.59
C PRO A 236 -18.93 -3.14 -22.45
N GLU A 237 -18.28 -4.29 -22.42
CA GLU A 237 -18.48 -5.36 -21.44
C GLU A 237 -17.96 -4.97 -20.05
N ASP A 238 -16.90 -4.14 -19.97
CA ASP A 238 -16.28 -3.69 -18.74
C ASP A 238 -17.02 -2.51 -18.08
N ILE A 239 -17.82 -1.77 -18.86
CA ILE A 239 -18.45 -0.52 -18.42
C ILE A 239 -19.38 -0.70 -17.21
N PRO A 240 -20.28 -1.70 -17.15
CA PRO A 240 -21.19 -1.86 -16.02
C PRO A 240 -20.46 -2.09 -14.70
N LYS A 241 -19.42 -2.93 -14.72
CA LYS A 241 -18.60 -3.25 -13.56
C LYS A 241 -17.79 -2.03 -13.10
N ALA A 242 -17.10 -1.35 -14.02
CA ALA A 242 -16.33 -0.15 -13.71
C ALA A 242 -17.22 0.96 -13.09
N ARG A 243 -18.45 1.12 -13.57
CA ARG A 243 -19.42 2.08 -13.00
C ARG A 243 -19.80 1.72 -11.57
N GLN A 244 -20.08 0.45 -11.30
CA GLN A 244 -20.42 -0.01 -9.95
C GLN A 244 -19.26 0.19 -8.98
N GLU A 245 -18.05 -0.17 -9.38
CA GLU A 245 -16.84 -0.02 -8.57
C GLU A 245 -16.52 1.46 -8.32
N LEU A 246 -16.70 2.33 -9.32
CA LEU A 246 -16.53 3.77 -9.16
C LEU A 246 -17.53 4.35 -8.16
N ASN A 247 -18.80 3.93 -8.18
CA ASN A 247 -19.79 4.34 -7.20
C ASN A 247 -19.36 3.91 -5.78
N THR A 248 -18.87 2.68 -5.60
CA THR A 248 -18.32 2.19 -4.33
C THR A 248 -17.19 3.08 -3.82
N ASN A 249 -16.28 3.48 -4.71
CA ASN A 249 -15.17 4.35 -4.37
C ASN A 249 -15.65 5.75 -3.95
N PHE A 250 -16.62 6.33 -4.65
CA PHE A 250 -17.18 7.63 -4.27
C PHE A 250 -17.90 7.58 -2.91
N GLU A 251 -18.67 6.54 -2.64
CA GLU A 251 -19.30 6.35 -1.32
C GLU A 251 -18.24 6.26 -0.21
N ALA A 252 -17.16 5.50 -0.43
CA ALA A 252 -16.06 5.40 0.52
C ALA A 252 -15.37 6.76 0.78
N LEU A 253 -15.17 7.58 -0.26
CA LEU A 253 -14.62 8.93 -0.12
C LEU A 253 -15.56 9.86 0.66
N ILE A 254 -16.88 9.76 0.44
CA ILE A 254 -17.90 10.54 1.18
C ILE A 254 -17.87 10.16 2.66
N GLU A 255 -17.76 8.87 3.00
CA GLU A 255 -17.64 8.40 4.38
C GLU A 255 -16.32 8.88 5.01
N LEU A 256 -15.21 8.75 4.30
CA LEU A 256 -13.89 9.16 4.78
C LEU A 256 -13.83 10.66 5.12
N ARG A 257 -14.58 11.50 4.40
CA ARG A 257 -14.68 12.95 4.67
C ARG A 257 -15.16 13.25 6.09
N GLN A 258 -15.98 12.39 6.70
CA GLN A 258 -16.46 12.58 8.07
C GLN A 258 -15.31 12.52 9.09
N TYR A 259 -14.27 11.75 8.79
CA TYR A 259 -13.07 11.62 9.64
C TYR A 259 -11.97 12.61 9.23
N TRP A 260 -11.86 12.89 7.94
CA TRP A 260 -10.78 13.69 7.35
C TRP A 260 -11.34 14.73 6.39
N PRO A 261 -11.74 15.91 6.88
CA PRO A 261 -12.33 16.97 6.03
C PRO A 261 -11.45 17.38 4.84
N ALA A 262 -10.12 17.27 4.95
CA ALA A 262 -9.20 17.54 3.85
C ALA A 262 -9.45 16.66 2.60
N THR A 263 -10.08 15.48 2.74
CA THR A 263 -10.47 14.64 1.61
C THR A 263 -11.60 15.23 0.78
N GLU A 264 -12.25 16.30 1.22
CA GLU A 264 -13.25 17.03 0.43
C GLU A 264 -12.68 17.53 -0.91
N ALA A 265 -11.40 17.91 -0.93
CA ALA A 265 -10.71 18.31 -2.16
C ALA A 265 -10.57 17.19 -3.19
N MET A 266 -10.68 15.91 -2.77
CA MET A 266 -10.63 14.74 -3.64
C MET A 266 -11.99 14.43 -4.27
N VAL A 267 -13.08 14.90 -3.66
CA VAL A 267 -14.48 14.66 -4.11
C VAL A 267 -15.03 15.83 -4.92
N ARG A 268 -14.58 17.05 -4.66
CA ARG A 268 -15.03 18.25 -5.37
C ARG A 268 -13.99 18.64 -6.42
N PRO A 269 -14.33 18.61 -7.73
CA PRO A 269 -13.47 19.22 -8.73
C PRO A 269 -13.35 20.71 -8.43
N LYS A 270 -12.13 21.23 -8.43
CA LYS A 270 -11.89 22.68 -8.45
C LYS A 270 -12.16 23.13 -9.89
N PHE A 271 -13.35 23.70 -10.12
CA PHE A 271 -13.62 24.50 -11.31
C PHE A 271 -13.06 25.90 -11.13
#